data_0bc9da9065941a985a267f62033bb3ed
#
_entry.id   0bc9da9065941a985a267f62033bb3ed
#
_cell.length_a   1.000
_cell.length_b   1.000
_cell.length_c   1.000
_cell.angle_alpha   90.00
_cell.angle_beta   90.00
_cell.angle_gamma   90.00
#
_symmetry.space_group_name_H-M   'P 1'
#
loop_
_entity.id
_entity.type
_entity.pdbx_description
1 polymer ?
#
loop_
_entity_poly.entity_id
_entity_poly.type
_entity_poly.pdbx_seq_one_letter_code
_entity_poly.pdbx_strand_id
1 'polypeptide(L)'
;MIQDRLFELQDKKYRDMQIKIIPTVNPDTIIGVRTPDLRRLAKELLRGDYKSFINDLPHKYFDENQLHAFIISGIKDYDECLEEFNKFLPYIDNWETCDQQSPKVFNKNVNKDKVLKEIKKWIKSKNTYTIRFGIGMLMRNYLDKDFKPEYLELVSNIKSKEYYVNMMIAWFFATALAKQYESTIPYIENNKLDIWVHNKTIQKSVESYRVTDEHKDYLRSLRRVKWKKNMQE
;
A
#
# COMPACT_ATOMS: atom_id res chain seq x y z
N MET A 1 2.11 -25.02 17.73
CA MET A 1 2.88 -24.04 16.90
C MET A 1 1.94 -22.95 16.38
N ILE A 2 2.45 -21.84 15.85
CA ILE A 2 1.58 -20.77 15.31
C ILE A 2 0.78 -21.24 14.09
N GLN A 3 1.38 -22.05 13.24
CA GLN A 3 0.70 -22.65 12.08
C GLN A 3 -0.55 -23.45 12.49
N ASP A 4 -0.47 -24.28 13.53
CA ASP A 4 -1.64 -25.08 14.00
C ASP A 4 -2.79 -24.16 14.37
N ARG A 5 -2.49 -23.05 15.08
CA ARG A 5 -3.49 -22.05 15.45
C ARG A 5 -4.12 -21.35 14.24
N LEU A 6 -3.33 -21.09 13.18
CA LEU A 6 -3.86 -20.52 11.95
C LEU A 6 -4.77 -21.49 11.23
N PHE A 7 -4.43 -22.81 11.19
CA PHE A 7 -5.29 -23.82 10.60
C PHE A 7 -6.59 -24.04 11.40
N GLU A 8 -6.56 -23.95 12.73
CA GLU A 8 -7.76 -23.98 13.57
C GLU A 8 -8.72 -22.82 13.29
N LEU A 9 -8.20 -21.68 12.83
CA LEU A 9 -8.97 -20.48 12.48
C LEU A 9 -9.35 -20.41 10.99
N GLN A 10 -9.09 -21.45 10.20
CA GLN A 10 -9.38 -21.49 8.77
C GLN A 10 -10.86 -21.30 8.47
N ASP A 11 -11.16 -20.39 7.54
CA ASP A 11 -12.47 -20.24 6.88
C ASP A 11 -12.31 -20.55 5.37
N LYS A 12 -12.82 -21.70 4.93
CA LYS A 12 -12.70 -22.15 3.54
C LYS A 12 -13.35 -21.19 2.54
N LYS A 13 -14.51 -20.60 2.89
CA LYS A 13 -15.19 -19.62 2.01
C LYS A 13 -14.38 -18.34 1.87
N TYR A 14 -13.77 -17.88 2.96
CA TYR A 14 -12.89 -16.73 2.94
C TYR A 14 -11.62 -17.02 2.13
N ARG A 15 -11.02 -18.20 2.29
CA ARG A 15 -9.90 -18.67 1.46
C ARG A 15 -10.24 -18.62 -0.03
N ASP A 16 -11.37 -19.17 -0.43
CA ASP A 16 -11.80 -19.22 -1.84
C ASP A 16 -12.00 -17.80 -2.42
N MET A 17 -12.42 -16.84 -1.61
CA MET A 17 -12.50 -15.44 -1.98
C MET A 17 -11.10 -14.83 -2.14
N GLN A 18 -10.19 -15.03 -1.17
CA GLN A 18 -8.83 -14.49 -1.20
C GLN A 18 -8.05 -14.97 -2.43
N ILE A 19 -8.14 -16.24 -2.79
CA ILE A 19 -7.53 -16.82 -4.00
C ILE A 19 -7.91 -16.02 -5.26
N LYS A 20 -9.16 -15.56 -5.35
CA LYS A 20 -9.65 -14.79 -6.52
C LYS A 20 -9.15 -13.35 -6.55
N ILE A 21 -8.93 -12.73 -5.39
CA ILE A 21 -8.58 -11.31 -5.33
C ILE A 21 -7.09 -11.04 -5.16
N ILE A 22 -6.30 -12.07 -4.81
CA ILE A 22 -4.84 -11.97 -4.62
C ILE A 22 -4.11 -12.91 -5.62
N PRO A 23 -4.16 -12.61 -6.92
CA PRO A 23 -3.65 -13.52 -7.95
C PRO A 23 -2.12 -13.68 -7.96
N THR A 24 -1.40 -12.88 -7.18
CA THR A 24 0.07 -12.94 -7.06
C THR A 24 0.54 -14.00 -6.07
N VAL A 25 -0.34 -14.49 -5.20
CA VAL A 25 -0.01 -15.48 -4.16
C VAL A 25 -0.38 -16.88 -4.65
N ASN A 26 0.50 -17.86 -4.38
CA ASN A 26 0.19 -19.25 -4.66
C ASN A 26 -1.02 -19.69 -3.81
N PRO A 27 -2.13 -20.16 -4.42
CA PRO A 27 -3.34 -20.59 -3.71
C PRO A 27 -3.09 -21.63 -2.60
N ASP A 28 -2.07 -22.49 -2.76
CA ASP A 28 -1.74 -23.54 -1.79
C ASP A 28 -1.10 -22.99 -0.51
N THR A 29 -0.65 -21.74 -0.54
CA THR A 29 -0.10 -21.05 0.64
C THR A 29 -1.15 -20.22 1.40
N ILE A 30 -2.39 -20.15 0.93
CA ILE A 30 -3.46 -19.41 1.58
C ILE A 30 -4.24 -20.35 2.51
N ILE A 31 -4.16 -20.12 3.82
CA ILE A 31 -4.96 -20.85 4.83
C ILE A 31 -6.40 -20.31 4.83
N GLY A 32 -6.56 -18.98 4.78
CA GLY A 32 -7.85 -18.31 4.78
C GLY A 32 -8.32 -17.93 6.18
N VAL A 33 -7.44 -17.37 6.99
CA VAL A 33 -7.79 -16.83 8.31
C VAL A 33 -8.36 -15.43 8.17
N ARG A 34 -9.50 -15.18 8.78
CA ARG A 34 -10.13 -13.84 8.70
C ARG A 34 -9.27 -12.77 9.37
N THR A 35 -9.20 -11.60 8.76
CA THR A 35 -8.42 -10.44 9.25
C THR A 35 -8.69 -10.10 10.73
N PRO A 36 -9.93 -10.11 11.26
CA PRO A 36 -10.16 -9.87 12.69
C PRO A 36 -9.49 -10.90 13.60
N ASP A 37 -9.44 -12.17 13.19
CA ASP A 37 -8.81 -13.25 13.95
C ASP A 37 -7.29 -13.11 13.94
N LEU A 38 -6.70 -12.80 12.78
CA LEU A 38 -5.27 -12.49 12.68
C LEU A 38 -4.88 -11.29 13.56
N ARG A 39 -5.69 -10.23 13.57
CA ARG A 39 -5.45 -9.05 14.43
C ARG A 39 -5.57 -9.37 15.91
N ARG A 40 -6.48 -10.27 16.30
CA ARG A 40 -6.62 -10.75 17.68
C ARG A 40 -5.38 -11.55 18.08
N LEU A 41 -4.96 -12.49 17.22
CA LEU A 41 -3.76 -13.30 17.44
C LEU A 41 -2.49 -12.43 17.53
N ALA A 42 -2.33 -11.44 16.65
CA ALA A 42 -1.21 -10.50 16.71
C ALA A 42 -1.14 -9.74 18.04
N LYS A 43 -2.30 -9.28 18.56
CA LYS A 43 -2.36 -8.60 19.87
C LYS A 43 -2.00 -9.53 21.04
N GLU A 44 -2.34 -10.79 20.94
CA GLU A 44 -1.97 -11.79 21.94
C GLU A 44 -0.45 -12.02 21.92
N LEU A 45 0.12 -12.28 20.75
CA LEU A 45 1.55 -12.53 20.59
C LEU A 45 2.40 -11.35 21.03
N LEU A 46 1.97 -10.12 20.78
CA LEU A 46 2.66 -8.91 21.25
C LEU A 46 2.78 -8.78 22.79
N ARG A 47 2.03 -9.58 23.56
CA ARG A 47 2.14 -9.64 25.03
C ARG A 47 3.11 -10.71 25.49
N GLY A 48 3.56 -11.59 24.60
CA GLY A 48 4.47 -12.70 24.86
C GLY A 48 5.70 -12.66 23.97
N ASP A 49 6.18 -13.84 23.59
CA ASP A 49 7.30 -13.98 22.65
C ASP A 49 6.83 -13.96 21.20
N TYR A 50 6.76 -12.77 20.62
CA TYR A 50 6.51 -12.62 19.18
C TYR A 50 7.79 -12.65 18.35
N LYS A 51 8.95 -12.45 18.98
CA LYS A 51 10.24 -12.33 18.28
C LYS A 51 10.67 -13.63 17.63
N SER A 52 10.43 -14.75 18.28
CA SER A 52 10.71 -16.08 17.69
C SER A 52 9.95 -16.27 16.38
N PHE A 53 8.69 -15.82 16.30
CA PHE A 53 7.89 -15.92 15.09
C PHE A 53 8.34 -14.94 13.99
N ILE A 54 8.53 -13.65 14.30
CA ILE A 54 8.89 -12.68 13.25
C ILE A 54 10.32 -12.87 12.73
N ASN A 55 11.19 -13.55 13.46
CA ASN A 55 12.55 -13.89 13.01
C ASN A 55 12.59 -15.16 12.13
N ASP A 56 11.52 -15.95 12.08
CA ASP A 56 11.42 -17.16 11.26
C ASP A 56 10.97 -16.81 9.83
N LEU A 57 11.83 -16.13 9.09
CA LEU A 57 11.61 -15.71 7.70
C LEU A 57 12.44 -16.59 6.73
N PRO A 58 11.92 -16.90 5.54
CA PRO A 58 10.59 -16.53 5.00
C PRO A 58 9.47 -17.40 5.56
N HIS A 59 8.29 -16.80 5.77
CA HIS A 59 7.11 -17.57 6.15
C HIS A 59 6.59 -18.41 4.99
N LYS A 60 6.01 -19.58 5.30
CA LYS A 60 5.46 -20.51 4.32
C LYS A 60 4.09 -20.08 3.81
N TYR A 61 3.23 -19.56 4.70
CA TYR A 61 1.84 -19.26 4.39
C TYR A 61 1.58 -17.75 4.28
N PHE A 62 0.67 -17.40 3.39
CA PHE A 62 0.18 -16.03 3.25
C PHE A 62 -0.34 -15.46 4.58
N ASP A 63 -1.08 -16.27 5.34
CA ASP A 63 -1.67 -15.86 6.61
C ASP A 63 -0.60 -15.61 7.69
N GLU A 64 0.56 -16.28 7.61
CA GLU A 64 1.72 -15.98 8.46
C GLU A 64 2.30 -14.60 8.10
N ASN A 65 2.42 -14.28 6.81
CA ASN A 65 2.86 -12.95 6.36
C ASN A 65 1.89 -11.86 6.83
N GLN A 66 0.57 -12.10 6.77
CA GLN A 66 -0.44 -11.19 7.30
C GLN A 66 -0.29 -11.00 8.81
N LEU A 67 -0.12 -12.10 9.56
CA LEU A 67 0.09 -12.07 11.01
C LEU A 67 1.35 -11.29 11.38
N HIS A 68 2.47 -11.55 10.68
CA HIS A 68 3.73 -10.83 10.84
C HIS A 68 3.52 -9.31 10.66
N ALA A 69 2.86 -8.92 9.56
CA ALA A 69 2.55 -7.53 9.26
C ALA A 69 1.75 -6.84 10.38
N PHE A 70 0.78 -7.54 10.99
CA PHE A 70 0.01 -7.01 12.11
C PHE A 70 0.81 -6.92 13.41
N ILE A 71 1.70 -7.88 13.68
CA ILE A 71 2.59 -7.86 14.84
C ILE A 71 3.50 -6.64 14.76
N ILE A 72 4.28 -6.50 13.68
CA ILE A 72 5.22 -5.38 13.56
C ILE A 72 4.52 -4.02 13.52
N SER A 73 3.31 -3.95 12.97
CA SER A 73 2.48 -2.74 13.02
C SER A 73 2.03 -2.37 14.44
N GLY A 74 2.07 -3.31 15.37
CA GLY A 74 1.70 -3.14 16.78
C GLY A 74 2.86 -2.76 17.71
N ILE A 75 4.11 -2.83 17.24
CA ILE A 75 5.30 -2.46 18.01
C ILE A 75 5.24 -0.97 18.37
N LYS A 76 5.53 -0.65 19.64
CA LYS A 76 5.37 0.70 20.18
C LYS A 76 6.65 1.52 20.13
N ASP A 77 7.81 0.85 20.14
CA ASP A 77 9.10 1.48 19.94
C ASP A 77 9.32 1.80 18.46
N TYR A 78 9.79 3.01 18.16
CA TYR A 78 9.97 3.45 16.79
C TYR A 78 11.11 2.73 16.07
N ASP A 79 12.25 2.62 16.73
CA ASP A 79 13.46 2.10 16.12
C ASP A 79 13.32 0.58 15.90
N GLU A 80 12.77 -0.15 16.87
CA GLU A 80 12.42 -1.56 16.73
C GLU A 80 11.39 -1.78 15.60
N CYS A 81 10.31 -1.01 15.59
CA CYS A 81 9.29 -1.10 14.56
C CYS A 81 9.87 -0.88 13.16
N LEU A 82 10.71 0.15 12.99
CA LEU A 82 11.34 0.47 11.73
C LEU A 82 12.29 -0.65 11.28
N GLU A 83 13.11 -1.18 12.20
CA GLU A 83 14.02 -2.28 11.91
C GLU A 83 13.26 -3.50 11.41
N GLU A 84 12.19 -3.91 12.09
CA GLU A 84 11.38 -5.07 11.70
C GLU A 84 10.64 -4.84 10.38
N PHE A 85 10.15 -3.61 10.11
CA PHE A 85 9.61 -3.28 8.78
C PHE A 85 10.67 -3.42 7.69
N ASN A 86 11.87 -2.91 7.89
CA ASN A 86 12.94 -3.00 6.89
C ASN A 86 13.39 -4.46 6.63
N LYS A 87 13.34 -5.32 7.65
CA LYS A 87 13.59 -6.77 7.48
C LYS A 87 12.47 -7.46 6.71
N PHE A 88 11.22 -7.12 6.98
CA PHE A 88 10.05 -7.82 6.43
C PHE A 88 9.62 -7.34 5.04
N LEU A 89 9.76 -6.05 4.71
CA LEU A 89 9.32 -5.48 3.43
C LEU A 89 9.78 -6.25 2.18
N PRO A 90 11.03 -6.80 2.12
CA PRO A 90 11.47 -7.59 0.97
C PRO A 90 10.69 -8.90 0.74
N TYR A 91 10.02 -9.42 1.76
CA TYR A 91 9.26 -10.68 1.69
C TYR A 91 7.80 -10.48 1.31
N ILE A 92 7.34 -9.23 1.20
CA ILE A 92 5.95 -8.94 0.80
C ILE A 92 5.81 -9.15 -0.70
N ASP A 93 4.88 -10.02 -1.09
CA ASP A 93 4.62 -10.46 -2.46
C ASP A 93 3.23 -10.13 -2.97
N ASN A 94 2.42 -9.44 -2.15
CA ASN A 94 1.03 -9.13 -2.49
C ASN A 94 0.55 -7.79 -1.90
N TRP A 95 -0.51 -7.25 -2.52
CA TRP A 95 -1.09 -5.96 -2.16
C TRP A 95 -1.80 -5.98 -0.80
N GLU A 96 -2.41 -7.10 -0.41
CA GLU A 96 -3.19 -7.16 0.83
C GLU A 96 -2.28 -7.08 2.04
N THR A 97 -1.21 -7.89 2.09
CA THR A 97 -0.19 -7.80 3.14
C THR A 97 0.45 -6.41 3.20
N CYS A 98 0.72 -5.82 2.03
CA CYS A 98 1.31 -4.49 1.95
C CYS A 98 0.41 -3.40 2.52
N ASP A 99 -0.87 -3.36 2.09
CA ASP A 99 -1.76 -2.23 2.35
C ASP A 99 -2.39 -2.25 3.75
N GLN A 100 -2.53 -3.43 4.36
CA GLN A 100 -3.10 -3.57 5.70
C GLN A 100 -2.17 -3.11 6.83
N GLN A 101 -0.91 -2.86 6.53
CA GLN A 101 0.08 -2.38 7.50
C GLN A 101 -0.18 -0.92 7.88
N SER A 102 -0.29 -0.65 9.17
CA SER A 102 -0.54 0.69 9.69
C SER A 102 0.14 0.90 11.05
N PRO A 103 1.46 1.05 11.07
CA PRO A 103 2.23 1.23 12.31
C PRO A 103 1.88 2.56 12.96
N LYS A 104 1.20 2.51 14.11
CA LYS A 104 0.76 3.72 14.84
C LYS A 104 1.92 4.59 15.28
N VAL A 105 3.08 3.98 15.56
CA VAL A 105 4.28 4.71 16.01
C VAL A 105 4.83 5.64 14.91
N PHE A 106 4.60 5.33 13.62
CA PHE A 106 5.01 6.18 12.51
C PHE A 106 4.15 7.44 12.38
N ASN A 107 2.94 7.44 12.94
CA ASN A 107 2.02 8.59 12.90
C ASN A 107 2.24 9.59 14.03
N LYS A 108 3.12 9.30 15.01
CA LYS A 108 3.45 10.23 16.08
C LYS A 108 4.23 11.42 15.51
N ASN A 109 3.87 12.64 15.93
CA ASN A 109 4.50 13.87 15.43
C ASN A 109 6.03 13.85 15.57
N VAL A 110 6.56 13.33 16.69
CA VAL A 110 8.00 13.24 16.97
C VAL A 110 8.76 12.36 15.97
N ASN A 111 8.08 11.47 15.26
CA ASN A 111 8.69 10.51 14.34
C ASN A 111 8.51 10.91 12.85
N LYS A 112 7.68 11.91 12.54
CA LYS A 112 7.30 12.22 11.15
C LYS A 112 8.47 12.49 10.23
N ASP A 113 9.43 13.30 10.65
CA ASP A 113 10.60 13.60 9.82
C ASP A 113 11.47 12.37 9.59
N LYS A 114 11.60 11.51 10.61
CA LYS A 114 12.32 10.24 10.49
C LYS A 114 11.61 9.31 9.50
N VAL A 115 10.29 9.16 9.65
CA VAL A 115 9.46 8.34 8.74
C VAL A 115 9.52 8.86 7.31
N LEU A 116 9.48 10.18 7.10
CA LEU A 116 9.60 10.77 5.77
C LEU A 116 10.95 10.44 5.10
N LYS A 117 12.04 10.40 5.87
CA LYS A 117 13.34 9.96 5.36
C LYS A 117 13.30 8.50 4.90
N GLU A 118 12.65 7.63 5.67
CA GLU A 118 12.50 6.21 5.29
C GLU A 118 11.57 6.04 4.08
N ILE A 119 10.46 6.77 4.02
CA ILE A 119 9.60 6.79 2.83
C ILE A 119 10.40 7.12 1.58
N LYS A 120 11.26 8.15 1.63
CA LYS A 120 12.14 8.54 0.51
C LYS A 120 13.14 7.44 0.11
N LYS A 121 13.50 6.53 1.03
CA LYS A 121 14.31 5.33 0.72
C LYS A 121 13.44 4.22 0.12
N TRP A 122 12.29 3.90 0.74
CA TRP A 122 11.40 2.82 0.29
C TRP A 122 10.90 3.03 -1.15
N ILE A 123 10.55 4.27 -1.53
CA ILE A 123 10.09 4.56 -2.90
C ILE A 123 11.19 4.42 -3.97
N LYS A 124 12.47 4.36 -3.57
CA LYS A 124 13.63 4.12 -4.44
C LYS A 124 14.06 2.65 -4.46
N SER A 125 13.35 1.78 -3.76
CA SER A 125 13.62 0.34 -3.72
C SER A 125 13.48 -0.29 -5.12
N LYS A 126 14.03 -1.50 -5.26
CA LYS A 126 13.79 -2.36 -6.44
C LYS A 126 12.58 -3.29 -6.25
N ASN A 127 12.08 -3.42 -5.01
CA ASN A 127 10.98 -4.32 -4.67
C ASN A 127 9.64 -3.60 -4.83
N THR A 128 8.75 -4.17 -5.64
CA THR A 128 7.42 -3.66 -5.97
C THR A 128 6.63 -3.24 -4.73
N TYR A 129 6.56 -4.11 -3.73
CA TYR A 129 5.74 -3.84 -2.55
C TYR A 129 6.43 -2.94 -1.52
N THR A 130 7.76 -2.86 -1.51
CA THR A 130 8.48 -1.84 -0.73
C THR A 130 8.20 -0.44 -1.27
N ILE A 131 8.23 -0.26 -2.61
CA ILE A 131 7.83 1.01 -3.25
C ILE A 131 6.37 1.33 -2.92
N ARG A 132 5.47 0.35 -3.12
CA ARG A 132 4.04 0.49 -2.83
C ARG A 132 3.78 0.89 -1.38
N PHE A 133 4.46 0.26 -0.43
CA PHE A 133 4.37 0.60 0.99
C PHE A 133 4.79 2.05 1.26
N GLY A 134 5.93 2.48 0.71
CA GLY A 134 6.42 3.86 0.84
C GLY A 134 5.42 4.90 0.33
N ILE A 135 4.86 4.70 -0.88
CA ILE A 135 3.81 5.57 -1.44
C ILE A 135 2.55 5.54 -0.55
N GLY A 136 2.15 4.35 -0.10
CA GLY A 136 1.00 4.16 0.79
C GLY A 136 1.16 4.89 2.12
N MET A 137 2.36 4.85 2.72
CA MET A 137 2.66 5.59 3.95
C MET A 137 2.60 7.11 3.74
N LEU A 138 3.14 7.61 2.62
CA LEU A 138 3.04 9.02 2.25
C LEU A 138 1.58 9.45 2.07
N MET A 139 0.78 8.65 1.35
CA MET A 139 -0.64 8.90 1.11
C MET A 139 -1.45 9.00 2.40
N ARG A 140 -1.23 8.07 3.34
CA ARG A 140 -2.03 7.98 4.56
C ARG A 140 -1.66 9.04 5.60
N ASN A 141 -0.38 9.42 5.67
CA ASN A 141 0.13 10.19 6.81
C ASN A 141 0.49 11.64 6.47
N TYR A 142 0.59 12.00 5.17
CA TYR A 142 1.13 13.30 4.76
C TYR A 142 0.25 14.07 3.74
N LEU A 143 -0.94 13.60 3.41
CA LEU A 143 -1.84 14.32 2.51
C LEU A 143 -2.88 15.22 3.22
N ASP A 144 -2.87 15.25 4.55
CA ASP A 144 -3.73 16.14 5.35
C ASP A 144 -2.95 17.36 5.85
N LYS A 145 -2.96 17.62 7.14
CA LYS A 145 -2.33 18.78 7.80
C LYS A 145 -0.81 18.92 7.56
N ASP A 146 -0.13 17.82 7.26
CA ASP A 146 1.32 17.79 7.03
C ASP A 146 1.65 17.81 5.53
N PHE A 147 0.67 18.13 4.68
CA PHE A 147 0.85 18.19 3.24
C PHE A 147 1.88 19.22 2.82
N LYS A 148 2.70 18.83 1.84
CA LYS A 148 3.62 19.71 1.11
C LYS A 148 3.56 19.37 -0.37
N PRO A 149 3.56 20.37 -1.28
CA PRO A 149 3.53 20.13 -2.74
C PRO A 149 4.66 19.23 -3.23
N GLU A 150 5.82 19.23 -2.57
CA GLU A 150 6.96 18.36 -2.89
C GLU A 150 6.62 16.85 -2.88
N TYR A 151 5.56 16.44 -2.14
CA TYR A 151 5.15 15.04 -2.10
C TYR A 151 4.49 14.58 -3.40
N LEU A 152 3.79 15.49 -4.08
CA LEU A 152 3.24 15.22 -5.40
C LEU A 152 4.37 15.04 -6.42
N GLU A 153 5.37 15.93 -6.39
CA GLU A 153 6.54 15.83 -7.25
C GLU A 153 7.31 14.52 -7.00
N LEU A 154 7.53 14.18 -5.71
CA LEU A 154 8.21 12.96 -5.32
C LEU A 154 7.56 11.70 -5.92
N VAL A 155 6.22 11.61 -5.90
CA VAL A 155 5.48 10.44 -6.40
C VAL A 155 5.34 10.48 -7.93
N SER A 156 5.18 11.66 -8.56
CA SER A 156 5.09 11.79 -10.02
C SER A 156 6.37 11.36 -10.74
N ASN A 157 7.51 11.47 -10.06
CA ASN A 157 8.82 11.09 -10.61
C ASN A 157 9.09 9.58 -10.53
N ILE A 158 8.26 8.79 -9.84
CA ILE A 158 8.40 7.33 -9.81
C ILE A 158 7.98 6.76 -11.18
N LYS A 159 8.91 6.10 -11.86
CA LYS A 159 8.65 5.39 -13.11
C LYS A 159 8.75 3.89 -12.88
N SER A 160 7.69 3.16 -13.19
CA SER A 160 7.63 1.71 -12.98
C SER A 160 6.87 1.03 -14.11
N LYS A 161 7.23 -0.22 -14.41
CA LYS A 161 6.44 -1.13 -15.27
C LYS A 161 5.49 -2.00 -14.44
N GLU A 162 5.68 -2.02 -13.11
CA GLU A 162 4.94 -2.87 -12.20
C GLU A 162 3.51 -2.34 -11.98
N TYR A 163 2.52 -3.19 -12.26
CA TYR A 163 1.10 -2.86 -12.12
C TYR A 163 0.77 -2.33 -10.73
N TYR A 164 1.26 -3.01 -9.67
CA TYR A 164 0.92 -2.68 -8.28
C TYR A 164 1.58 -1.39 -7.79
N VAL A 165 2.73 -1.01 -8.35
CA VAL A 165 3.32 0.32 -8.10
C VAL A 165 2.49 1.39 -8.77
N ASN A 166 2.20 1.23 -10.08
CA ASN A 166 1.43 2.19 -10.85
C ASN A 166 0.00 2.39 -10.29
N MET A 167 -0.62 1.31 -9.79
CA MET A 167 -1.90 1.38 -9.11
C MET A 167 -1.84 2.22 -7.83
N MET A 168 -0.77 2.09 -7.04
CA MET A 168 -0.59 2.89 -5.83
C MET A 168 -0.31 4.36 -6.16
N ILE A 169 0.47 4.67 -7.21
CA ILE A 169 0.65 6.05 -7.68
C ILE A 169 -0.71 6.65 -8.06
N ALA A 170 -1.53 5.91 -8.82
CA ALA A 170 -2.86 6.37 -9.21
C ALA A 170 -3.77 6.60 -7.99
N TRP A 171 -3.69 5.73 -6.99
CA TRP A 171 -4.46 5.88 -5.74
C TRP A 171 -3.98 7.06 -4.91
N PHE A 172 -2.67 7.28 -4.84
CA PHE A 172 -2.09 8.46 -4.20
C PHE A 172 -2.62 9.75 -4.82
N PHE A 173 -2.55 9.90 -6.16
CA PHE A 173 -3.03 11.11 -6.85
C PHE A 173 -4.56 11.28 -6.75
N ALA A 174 -5.33 10.19 -6.80
CA ALA A 174 -6.77 10.26 -6.58
C ALA A 174 -7.11 10.72 -5.15
N THR A 175 -6.35 10.28 -4.15
CA THR A 175 -6.51 10.73 -2.77
C THR A 175 -6.07 12.19 -2.62
N ALA A 176 -4.99 12.58 -3.30
CA ALA A 176 -4.51 13.97 -3.31
C ALA A 176 -5.51 14.91 -4.00
N LEU A 177 -6.14 14.52 -5.10
CA LEU A 177 -7.24 15.28 -5.71
C LEU A 177 -8.43 15.49 -4.77
N ALA A 178 -8.72 14.51 -3.90
CA ALA A 178 -9.79 14.64 -2.93
C ALA A 178 -9.45 15.54 -1.73
N LYS A 179 -8.16 15.71 -1.39
CA LYS A 179 -7.70 16.42 -0.19
C LYS A 179 -7.01 17.74 -0.48
N GLN A 180 -6.32 17.84 -1.61
CA GLN A 180 -5.42 18.93 -2.00
C GLN A 180 -5.62 19.24 -3.49
N TYR A 181 -6.86 19.53 -3.88
CA TYR A 181 -7.27 19.63 -5.28
C TYR A 181 -6.41 20.61 -6.07
N GLU A 182 -6.34 21.88 -5.63
CA GLU A 182 -5.64 22.97 -6.33
C GLU A 182 -4.15 22.67 -6.57
N SER A 183 -3.50 22.02 -5.60
CA SER A 183 -2.09 21.63 -5.73
C SER A 183 -1.90 20.41 -6.66
N THR A 184 -2.93 19.60 -6.83
CA THR A 184 -2.83 18.29 -7.51
C THR A 184 -3.32 18.34 -8.96
N ILE A 185 -4.35 19.15 -9.25
CA ILE A 185 -4.95 19.20 -10.59
C ILE A 185 -3.94 19.55 -11.69
N PRO A 186 -2.91 20.41 -11.49
CA PRO A 186 -1.91 20.69 -12.51
C PRO A 186 -1.11 19.46 -12.97
N TYR A 187 -1.02 18.40 -12.14
CA TYR A 187 -0.35 17.16 -12.56
C TYR A 187 -1.16 16.37 -13.60
N ILE A 188 -2.48 16.55 -13.60
CA ILE A 188 -3.38 15.96 -14.59
C ILE A 188 -3.41 16.81 -15.85
N GLU A 189 -3.66 18.12 -15.73
CA GLU A 189 -3.74 19.07 -16.83
C GLU A 189 -2.46 19.10 -17.67
N ASN A 190 -1.30 19.12 -17.01
CA ASN A 190 0.00 19.18 -17.68
C ASN A 190 0.58 17.79 -18.03
N ASN A 191 -0.22 16.71 -17.94
CA ASN A 191 0.18 15.36 -18.32
C ASN A 191 1.48 14.86 -17.64
N LYS A 192 1.69 15.21 -16.36
CA LYS A 192 2.90 14.84 -15.60
C LYS A 192 3.01 13.34 -15.29
N LEU A 193 1.89 12.62 -15.38
CA LEU A 193 1.82 11.17 -15.10
C LEU A 193 1.85 10.36 -16.40
N ASP A 194 2.36 9.13 -16.33
CA ASP A 194 2.23 8.18 -17.45
C ASP A 194 0.76 7.97 -17.80
N ILE A 195 0.46 7.76 -19.08
CA ILE A 195 -0.92 7.73 -19.58
C ILE A 195 -1.81 6.73 -18.83
N TRP A 196 -1.28 5.56 -18.46
CA TRP A 196 -2.05 4.57 -17.70
C TRP A 196 -2.36 5.07 -16.29
N VAL A 197 -1.34 5.60 -15.59
CA VAL A 197 -1.49 6.16 -14.24
C VAL A 197 -2.43 7.36 -14.25
N HIS A 198 -2.29 8.26 -15.23
CA HIS A 198 -3.15 9.42 -15.43
C HIS A 198 -4.64 8.99 -15.53
N ASN A 199 -4.96 8.09 -16.47
CA ASN A 199 -6.33 7.64 -16.66
C ASN A 199 -6.87 6.84 -15.46
N LYS A 200 -6.02 6.07 -14.79
CA LYS A 200 -6.38 5.32 -13.58
C LYS A 200 -6.62 6.25 -12.40
N THR A 201 -5.85 7.35 -12.28
CA THR A 201 -6.10 8.40 -11.30
C THR A 201 -7.47 9.02 -11.49
N ILE A 202 -7.81 9.41 -12.71
CA ILE A 202 -9.13 9.97 -13.05
C ILE A 202 -10.23 8.96 -12.70
N GLN A 203 -10.06 7.70 -13.10
CA GLN A 203 -11.03 6.65 -12.76
C GLN A 203 -11.26 6.56 -11.25
N LYS A 204 -10.19 6.48 -10.45
CA LYS A 204 -10.26 6.39 -8.99
C LYS A 204 -10.86 7.63 -8.34
N SER A 205 -10.60 8.82 -8.90
CA SER A 205 -11.19 10.07 -8.42
C SER A 205 -12.69 10.12 -8.68
N VAL A 206 -13.13 9.68 -9.85
CA VAL A 206 -14.56 9.63 -10.21
C VAL A 206 -15.34 8.60 -9.35
N GLU A 207 -14.69 7.48 -8.97
CA GLU A 207 -15.26 6.48 -8.05
C GLU A 207 -15.34 6.98 -6.60
N SER A 208 -14.64 8.06 -6.24
CA SER A 208 -14.56 8.55 -4.86
C SER A 208 -15.74 9.45 -4.48
N TYR A 209 -16.37 9.17 -3.33
CA TYR A 209 -17.40 10.06 -2.74
C TYR A 209 -16.81 11.37 -2.18
N ARG A 210 -15.49 11.49 -2.06
CA ARG A 210 -14.79 12.68 -1.53
C ARG A 210 -14.48 13.73 -2.59
N VAL A 211 -14.65 13.41 -3.87
CA VAL A 211 -14.49 14.33 -4.99
C VAL A 211 -15.85 14.83 -5.39
N THR A 212 -16.02 16.15 -5.55
CA THR A 212 -17.27 16.78 -5.96
C THR A 212 -17.67 16.38 -7.38
N ASP A 213 -18.95 16.43 -7.71
CA ASP A 213 -19.41 16.06 -9.06
C ASP A 213 -18.86 17.00 -10.13
N GLU A 214 -18.73 18.30 -9.82
CA GLU A 214 -18.08 19.29 -10.70
C GLU A 214 -16.62 18.86 -11.01
N HIS A 215 -15.83 18.54 -9.99
CA HIS A 215 -14.47 18.05 -10.20
C HIS A 215 -14.42 16.73 -10.95
N LYS A 216 -15.38 15.82 -10.73
CA LYS A 216 -15.48 14.56 -11.49
C LYS A 216 -15.71 14.81 -12.96
N ASP A 217 -16.62 15.74 -13.32
CA ASP A 217 -16.93 16.05 -14.70
C ASP A 217 -15.72 16.69 -15.39
N TYR A 218 -15.06 17.61 -14.72
CA TYR A 218 -13.82 18.20 -15.23
C TYR A 218 -12.74 17.13 -15.44
N LEU A 219 -12.51 16.27 -14.47
CA LEU A 219 -11.53 15.17 -14.57
C LEU A 219 -11.85 14.21 -15.72
N ARG A 220 -13.14 13.92 -15.99
CA ARG A 220 -13.55 13.08 -17.13
C ARG A 220 -13.11 13.70 -18.46
N SER A 221 -13.19 15.03 -18.61
CA SER A 221 -12.77 15.76 -19.82
C SER A 221 -11.25 15.70 -20.07
N LEU A 222 -10.46 15.49 -19.02
CA LEU A 222 -9.01 15.40 -19.09
C LEU A 222 -8.48 13.98 -19.40
N ARG A 223 -9.35 13.01 -19.65
CA ARG A 223 -8.91 11.65 -20.03
C ARG A 223 -8.08 11.65 -21.31
N ARG A 224 -6.98 10.91 -21.29
CA ARG A 224 -6.06 10.76 -22.42
C ARG A 224 -6.39 9.49 -23.21
N VAL A 225 -6.57 9.64 -24.53
CA VAL A 225 -6.73 8.51 -25.44
C VAL A 225 -5.34 7.96 -25.79
N LYS A 226 -5.12 6.64 -25.67
CA LYS A 226 -3.92 6.03 -26.25
C LYS A 226 -3.94 6.26 -27.75
N TRP A 227 -2.97 6.99 -28.27
CA TRP A 227 -2.72 7.03 -29.71
C TRP A 227 -2.42 5.59 -30.17
N LYS A 228 -3.34 4.98 -30.92
CA LYS A 228 -2.99 3.82 -31.73
C LYS A 228 -1.99 4.34 -32.77
N LYS A 229 -0.69 3.99 -32.66
CA LYS A 229 0.18 4.07 -33.83
C LYS A 229 -0.53 3.27 -34.92
N ASN A 230 -0.98 3.96 -35.96
CA ASN A 230 -1.37 3.31 -37.20
C ASN A 230 -0.16 2.54 -37.68
N MET A 231 -0.17 1.23 -37.52
CA MET A 231 0.66 0.37 -38.34
C MET A 231 0.01 0.38 -39.73
N GLN A 232 0.39 1.37 -40.53
CA GLN A 232 0.38 1.32 -41.98
C GLN A 232 1.86 1.45 -42.37
N GLU A 233 2.39 0.35 -42.79
CA GLU A 233 3.30 -0.05 -43.83
C GLU A 233 4.08 -1.28 -43.45
#